data_c6b36213469d8040d6327b116097dd48
#
_entry.id   c6b36213469d8040d6327b116097dd48
#
_cell.length_a   1.000
_cell.length_b   1.000
_cell.length_c   1.000
_cell.angle_alpha   90.00
_cell.angle_beta   90.00
_cell.angle_gamma   90.00
#
_symmetry.space_group_name_H-M   'P 1'
#
loop_
_entity.id
_entity.type
_entity.pdbx_description
1 polymer ?
#
loop_
_entity_poly.entity_id
_entity_poly.type
_entity_poly.pdbx_seq_one_letter_code
_entity_poly.pdbx_strand_id
1 'polypeptide(L)'
;MPILRTIVSAITIALLCPIALADWPNLGGGPMANGRSGAIGPSSAEVTWARSNMGCLISWAPAIEGHRAFMVRQTYAQAPYNPPPGEARVHCLDLTTGATLWTFDCPFESGQWTTVVYGAKDGRVFVGRGGNGSASAGRVHCLDAQTGAVIWVSADMVRTGAYDGIVFMDDGDPIFASHLEMRRIDAQTGATVWLTSRSCSVSGNCGPARDGDAIYVDEVAGGGQRISRFSATTGQRLYSSQTMPGFLNQNSPFCAPGGLVFYLRTSNEGPSFDKLYAFKDTGSGFQLLWSAQAYTEPGARHAVTPDGGVTMLSPEGRLQIRDQLTGAVRAESAGTVLSPTGFTSSMVAVDALGRLYHNNSNGAGGGPADLRAFAPTLEVFWSASITGLSQGGPALSADGSLIAAGTVDVQRFWTPPPCSEADLNCDGVVDGADLGAMLSAWGPCPGCAADLNDDARVDGADLGQLLTAFGT
;
A
#
# COMPACT_ATOMS: atom_id res chain seq x y z
N MET A 1 -5.07 67.89 -19.60
CA MET A 1 -5.66 66.91 -18.68
C MET A 1 -5.30 65.51 -19.18
N PRO A 2 -4.39 64.79 -18.56
CA PRO A 2 -4.14 63.41 -18.90
C PRO A 2 -5.02 62.48 -18.07
N ILE A 3 -5.68 61.56 -18.73
CA ILE A 3 -6.55 60.52 -18.14
C ILE A 3 -5.65 59.41 -17.57
N LEU A 4 -5.69 59.26 -16.27
CA LEU A 4 -5.04 58.17 -15.53
C LEU A 4 -5.84 56.87 -15.76
N ARG A 5 -5.27 55.92 -16.50
CA ARG A 5 -5.83 54.56 -16.60
C ARG A 5 -5.32 53.75 -15.46
N THR A 6 -6.20 53.41 -14.52
CA THR A 6 -5.96 52.43 -13.46
C THR A 6 -5.94 51.03 -14.03
N ILE A 7 -4.79 50.38 -14.00
CA ILE A 7 -4.67 48.94 -14.34
C ILE A 7 -4.99 48.18 -13.05
N VAL A 8 -6.13 47.53 -13.02
CA VAL A 8 -6.48 46.52 -11.99
C VAL A 8 -5.88 45.19 -12.43
N SER A 9 -4.74 44.84 -11.80
CA SER A 9 -4.20 43.49 -11.93
C SER A 9 -5.06 42.51 -11.09
N ALA A 10 -5.77 41.64 -11.76
CA ALA A 10 -6.41 40.52 -11.11
C ALA A 10 -5.33 39.50 -10.70
N ILE A 11 -5.07 39.39 -9.41
CA ILE A 11 -4.25 38.30 -8.86
C ILE A 11 -5.15 37.04 -8.88
N THR A 12 -4.88 36.16 -9.81
CA THR A 12 -5.48 34.81 -9.80
C THR A 12 -4.75 34.01 -8.72
N ILE A 13 -5.34 33.89 -7.54
CA ILE A 13 -4.91 32.93 -6.52
C ILE A 13 -5.27 31.56 -7.08
N ALA A 14 -4.29 30.85 -7.63
CA ALA A 14 -4.41 29.43 -7.86
C ALA A 14 -4.54 28.79 -6.47
N LEU A 15 -5.72 28.31 -6.12
CA LEU A 15 -5.88 27.36 -5.02
C LEU A 15 -5.03 26.15 -5.39
N LEU A 16 -3.85 26.04 -4.80
CA LEU A 16 -3.13 24.79 -4.73
C LEU A 16 -4.02 23.85 -3.91
N CYS A 17 -4.71 22.97 -4.62
CA CYS A 17 -5.37 21.83 -3.99
C CYS A 17 -4.26 21.12 -3.19
N PRO A 18 -4.41 20.86 -1.88
CA PRO A 18 -3.42 20.08 -1.16
C PRO A 18 -3.24 18.78 -1.91
N ILE A 19 -1.99 18.45 -2.23
CA ILE A 19 -1.65 17.13 -2.76
C ILE A 19 -2.06 16.19 -1.64
N ALA A 20 -3.19 15.51 -1.80
CA ALA A 20 -3.62 14.51 -0.85
C ALA A 20 -2.46 13.52 -0.73
N LEU A 21 -1.84 13.48 0.46
CA LEU A 21 -0.84 12.49 0.78
C LEU A 21 -1.45 11.13 0.46
N ALA A 22 -0.73 10.32 -0.31
CA ALA A 22 -1.28 9.08 -0.82
C ALA A 22 -1.61 8.16 0.34
N ASP A 23 -2.87 7.88 0.54
CA ASP A 23 -3.37 6.81 1.40
C ASP A 23 -2.79 5.44 0.99
N TRP A 24 -3.22 4.38 1.66
CA TRP A 24 -2.87 3.00 1.33
C TRP A 24 -3.99 2.34 0.52
N PRO A 25 -4.18 2.74 -0.75
CA PRO A 25 -5.40 2.42 -1.50
C PRO A 25 -5.53 0.95 -1.88
N ASN A 26 -4.44 0.19 -1.86
CA ASN A 26 -4.40 -1.21 -2.27
C ASN A 26 -3.33 -2.01 -1.52
N LEU A 27 -3.29 -3.30 -1.77
CA LEU A 27 -2.23 -4.17 -1.30
C LEU A 27 -0.89 -3.77 -1.93
N GLY A 28 0.03 -3.25 -1.12
CA GLY A 28 1.32 -2.70 -1.55
C GLY A 28 1.40 -1.18 -1.56
N GLY A 29 0.35 -0.47 -1.11
CA GLY A 29 0.43 0.94 -0.74
C GLY A 29 0.37 1.95 -1.88
N GLY A 30 -0.04 1.55 -3.09
CA GLY A 30 -0.18 2.49 -4.19
C GLY A 30 0.02 1.86 -5.56
N PRO A 31 0.02 2.65 -6.65
CA PRO A 31 0.08 2.11 -8.00
C PRO A 31 1.37 1.33 -8.28
N MET A 32 2.48 1.73 -7.69
CA MET A 32 3.78 1.06 -7.88
C MET A 32 3.90 -0.24 -7.07
N ALA A 33 2.95 -0.56 -6.19
CA ALA A 33 2.94 -1.72 -5.31
C ALA A 33 4.25 -1.88 -4.50
N ASN A 34 4.88 -0.77 -4.14
CA ASN A 34 6.26 -0.71 -3.63
C ASN A 34 6.36 -0.43 -2.13
N GLY A 35 5.26 -0.55 -1.39
CA GLY A 35 5.23 -0.44 0.06
C GLY A 35 5.59 0.94 0.63
N ARG A 36 5.67 1.97 -0.22
CA ARG A 36 6.10 3.30 0.20
C ARG A 36 4.91 4.22 0.46
N SER A 37 4.94 4.91 1.60
CA SER A 37 4.06 6.03 1.94
C SER A 37 4.82 7.35 1.96
N GLY A 38 4.12 8.46 1.68
CA GLY A 38 4.64 9.82 1.87
C GLY A 38 4.46 10.33 3.30
N ALA A 39 3.76 9.59 4.16
CA ALA A 39 3.53 9.97 5.55
C ALA A 39 4.70 9.54 6.45
N ILE A 40 4.81 10.17 7.60
CA ILE A 40 5.71 9.77 8.69
C ILE A 40 4.92 8.80 9.59
N GLY A 41 5.34 7.55 9.67
CA GLY A 41 4.68 6.53 10.48
C GLY A 41 5.02 6.62 11.98
N PRO A 42 4.47 5.73 12.83
CA PRO A 42 4.61 5.84 14.28
C PRO A 42 6.05 5.62 14.74
N SER A 43 6.49 6.43 15.70
CA SER A 43 7.81 6.36 16.32
C SER A 43 7.87 5.44 17.55
N SER A 44 6.73 4.91 17.97
CA SER A 44 6.62 3.97 19.10
C SER A 44 5.57 2.89 18.84
N ALA A 45 5.59 1.83 19.63
CA ALA A 45 4.57 0.77 19.61
C ALA A 45 3.28 1.18 20.35
N GLU A 46 2.98 2.46 20.45
CA GLU A 46 1.78 2.95 21.10
C GLU A 46 0.54 2.57 20.31
N VAL A 47 -0.33 1.79 20.95
CA VAL A 47 -1.62 1.37 20.38
C VAL A 47 -2.68 2.37 20.79
N THR A 48 -3.17 3.18 19.85
CA THR A 48 -4.20 4.18 20.14
C THR A 48 -5.58 3.56 20.24
N TRP A 49 -5.84 2.47 19.51
CA TRP A 49 -6.98 1.60 19.69
C TRP A 49 -6.70 0.17 19.25
N ALA A 50 -7.41 -0.76 19.85
CA ALA A 50 -7.43 -2.17 19.44
C ALA A 50 -8.87 -2.68 19.41
N ARG A 51 -9.18 -3.50 18.42
CA ARG A 51 -10.49 -4.16 18.26
C ARG A 51 -10.30 -5.67 18.36
N SER A 52 -10.67 -6.23 19.53
CA SER A 52 -10.37 -7.61 19.93
C SER A 52 -11.44 -8.60 19.52
N ASN A 53 -12.56 -8.33 19.03
CA ASN A 53 -13.64 -9.27 18.71
C ASN A 53 -13.99 -9.26 17.22
N MET A 54 -12.97 -9.07 16.39
CA MET A 54 -13.10 -9.03 14.94
C MET A 54 -12.40 -10.23 14.29
N GLY A 55 -12.67 -11.44 14.81
CA GLY A 55 -12.05 -12.67 14.34
C GLY A 55 -12.21 -12.89 12.83
N CYS A 56 -11.18 -13.45 12.20
CA CYS A 56 -11.23 -13.90 10.82
C CYS A 56 -10.37 -15.14 10.61
N LEU A 57 -10.64 -15.88 9.54
CA LEU A 57 -9.87 -17.07 9.20
C LEU A 57 -8.46 -16.74 8.72
N ILE A 58 -8.34 -15.72 7.87
CA ILE A 58 -7.07 -15.24 7.33
C ILE A 58 -7.08 -13.71 7.42
N SER A 59 -6.01 -13.15 7.95
CA SER A 59 -5.84 -11.70 7.97
C SER A 59 -5.37 -11.17 6.61
N TRP A 60 -5.95 -10.04 6.20
CA TRP A 60 -5.59 -9.32 4.99
C TRP A 60 -5.22 -7.89 5.33
N ALA A 61 -4.26 -7.32 4.58
CA ALA A 61 -3.93 -5.91 4.72
C ALA A 61 -5.15 -5.04 4.38
N PRO A 62 -5.48 -4.04 5.19
CA PRO A 62 -6.54 -3.12 4.88
C PRO A 62 -6.17 -2.23 3.70
N ALA A 63 -7.17 -1.78 2.95
CA ALA A 63 -7.07 -0.58 2.14
C ALA A 63 -7.46 0.62 3.01
N ILE A 64 -6.79 1.76 2.81
CA ILE A 64 -7.04 2.98 3.58
C ILE A 64 -7.28 4.13 2.60
N GLU A 65 -8.33 4.90 2.86
CA GLU A 65 -8.63 6.14 2.17
C GLU A 65 -9.19 7.17 3.15
N GLY A 66 -8.52 8.30 3.28
CA GLY A 66 -8.85 9.33 4.25
C GLY A 66 -8.89 8.77 5.67
N HIS A 67 -10.01 8.98 6.36
CA HIS A 67 -10.19 8.51 7.74
C HIS A 67 -10.85 7.13 7.83
N ARG A 68 -10.73 6.27 6.81
CA ARG A 68 -11.37 4.96 6.76
C ARG A 68 -10.41 3.85 6.40
N ALA A 69 -10.49 2.76 7.17
CA ALA A 69 -9.80 1.51 6.87
C ALA A 69 -10.84 0.44 6.47
N PHE A 70 -10.64 -0.17 5.31
CA PHE A 70 -11.51 -1.20 4.75
C PHE A 70 -10.79 -2.53 4.82
N MET A 71 -11.40 -3.52 5.47
CA MET A 71 -10.77 -4.81 5.69
C MET A 71 -11.74 -5.96 5.63
N VAL A 72 -11.21 -7.14 5.36
CA VAL A 72 -11.96 -8.38 5.38
C VAL A 72 -11.91 -8.98 6.78
N ARG A 73 -13.09 -9.28 7.33
CA ARG A 73 -13.25 -10.03 8.59
C ARG A 73 -14.23 -11.17 8.36
N GLN A 74 -13.74 -12.27 7.82
CA GLN A 74 -14.53 -13.42 7.42
C GLN A 74 -14.08 -14.65 8.18
N THR A 75 -14.99 -15.28 8.92
CA THR A 75 -14.70 -16.45 9.74
C THR A 75 -14.71 -17.77 8.96
N TYR A 76 -15.29 -17.78 7.75
CA TYR A 76 -15.39 -18.96 6.90
C TYR A 76 -14.86 -18.70 5.50
N ALA A 77 -14.14 -19.67 4.95
CA ALA A 77 -13.53 -19.57 3.62
C ALA A 77 -14.42 -20.06 2.48
N GLN A 78 -15.32 -21.01 2.74
CA GLN A 78 -16.03 -21.73 1.68
C GLN A 78 -17.55 -21.60 1.77
N ALA A 79 -18.20 -21.95 0.67
CA ALA A 79 -19.65 -21.99 0.52
C ALA A 79 -20.26 -23.37 0.84
N PRO A 80 -21.57 -23.43 1.00
CA PRO A 80 -22.50 -22.31 1.06
C PRO A 80 -22.30 -21.54 2.35
N TYR A 81 -22.12 -20.25 2.20
CA TYR A 81 -21.86 -19.42 3.35
C TYR A 81 -23.13 -18.69 3.78
N ASN A 82 -23.57 -18.99 4.98
CA ASN A 82 -24.62 -18.27 5.65
C ASN A 82 -24.08 -17.84 7.02
N PRO A 83 -23.50 -16.63 7.12
CA PRO A 83 -22.93 -16.19 8.39
C PRO A 83 -24.03 -15.98 9.41
N PRO A 84 -23.72 -16.16 10.69
CA PRO A 84 -24.58 -15.62 11.73
C PRO A 84 -24.82 -14.12 11.52
N PRO A 85 -25.99 -13.60 11.90
CA PRO A 85 -26.27 -12.18 11.82
C PRO A 85 -25.18 -11.34 12.52
N GLY A 86 -24.63 -10.34 11.81
CA GLY A 86 -23.58 -9.46 12.33
C GLY A 86 -22.13 -9.87 11.99
N GLU A 87 -21.92 -10.99 11.34
CA GLU A 87 -20.59 -11.41 10.83
C GLU A 87 -20.44 -11.03 9.36
N ALA A 88 -20.32 -9.73 9.08
CA ALA A 88 -20.04 -9.25 7.72
C ALA A 88 -18.62 -9.56 7.28
N ARG A 89 -18.41 -9.64 5.96
CA ARG A 89 -17.12 -9.97 5.34
C ARG A 89 -16.21 -8.77 5.20
N VAL A 90 -16.79 -7.63 4.91
CA VAL A 90 -16.09 -6.36 4.77
C VAL A 90 -16.54 -5.45 5.90
N HIS A 91 -15.56 -4.86 6.56
CA HIS A 91 -15.77 -3.82 7.57
C HIS A 91 -15.09 -2.55 7.11
N CYS A 92 -15.78 -1.42 7.27
CA CYS A 92 -15.21 -0.10 7.27
C CYS A 92 -15.04 0.35 8.72
N LEU A 93 -13.84 0.66 9.10
CA LEU A 93 -13.54 1.23 10.42
C LEU A 93 -13.18 2.70 10.27
N ASP A 94 -13.63 3.49 11.24
CA ASP A 94 -13.09 4.83 11.46
C ASP A 94 -11.63 4.71 11.91
N LEU A 95 -10.74 5.37 11.18
CA LEU A 95 -9.30 5.24 11.41
C LEU A 95 -8.86 5.79 12.76
N THR A 96 -9.53 6.84 13.25
CA THR A 96 -9.17 7.51 14.51
C THR A 96 -9.65 6.74 15.73
N THR A 97 -10.87 6.20 15.68
CA THR A 97 -11.54 5.59 16.86
C THR A 97 -11.59 4.07 16.81
N GLY A 98 -11.35 3.45 15.65
CA GLY A 98 -11.54 2.03 15.42
C GLY A 98 -13.01 1.59 15.40
N ALA A 99 -13.97 2.52 15.44
CA ALA A 99 -15.39 2.19 15.40
C ALA A 99 -15.79 1.63 14.03
N THR A 100 -16.65 0.63 14.00
CA THR A 100 -17.22 0.14 12.75
C THR A 100 -18.25 1.15 12.25
N LEU A 101 -18.02 1.72 11.07
CA LEU A 101 -18.91 2.66 10.41
C LEU A 101 -20.01 1.93 9.63
N TRP A 102 -19.63 0.92 8.88
CA TRP A 102 -20.54 0.05 8.14
C TRP A 102 -19.91 -1.32 7.86
N THR A 103 -20.74 -2.26 7.44
CA THR A 103 -20.32 -3.60 7.03
C THR A 103 -21.02 -3.99 5.73
N PHE A 104 -20.38 -4.88 4.95
CA PHE A 104 -20.93 -5.39 3.70
C PHE A 104 -20.71 -6.90 3.59
N ASP A 105 -21.78 -7.65 3.38
CA ASP A 105 -21.72 -9.08 3.09
C ASP A 105 -21.56 -9.30 1.58
N CYS A 106 -20.36 -9.65 1.14
CA CYS A 106 -20.11 -9.93 -0.25
C CYS A 106 -20.79 -11.24 -0.68
N PRO A 107 -21.69 -11.21 -1.68
CA PRO A 107 -22.40 -12.41 -2.12
C PRO A 107 -21.43 -13.51 -2.54
N PHE A 108 -21.81 -14.76 -2.23
CA PHE A 108 -21.06 -15.92 -2.62
C PHE A 108 -21.52 -16.44 -3.98
N GLU A 109 -20.57 -16.80 -4.82
CA GLU A 109 -20.77 -17.50 -6.08
C GLU A 109 -19.92 -18.78 -6.11
N SER A 110 -20.36 -19.78 -6.86
CA SER A 110 -19.71 -21.10 -6.87
C SER A 110 -18.24 -21.04 -7.29
N GLY A 111 -17.39 -21.79 -6.61
CA GLY A 111 -15.96 -21.87 -6.89
C GLY A 111 -15.12 -20.75 -6.25
N GLN A 112 -15.74 -19.83 -5.56
CA GLN A 112 -15.05 -18.76 -4.84
C GLN A 112 -14.61 -19.19 -3.44
N TRP A 113 -13.57 -18.54 -2.93
CA TRP A 113 -13.00 -18.89 -1.62
C TRP A 113 -13.25 -17.80 -0.59
N THR A 114 -12.59 -16.65 -0.69
CA THR A 114 -12.65 -15.62 0.33
C THR A 114 -13.11 -14.30 -0.25
N THR A 115 -13.72 -13.46 0.60
CA THR A 115 -13.93 -12.06 0.30
C THR A 115 -12.59 -11.33 0.23
N VAL A 116 -12.48 -10.37 -0.67
CA VAL A 116 -11.30 -9.54 -0.86
C VAL A 116 -11.74 -8.08 -0.95
N VAL A 117 -11.09 -7.22 -0.21
CA VAL A 117 -11.06 -5.78 -0.49
C VAL A 117 -9.89 -5.57 -1.44
N TYR A 118 -10.19 -5.34 -2.70
CA TYR A 118 -9.15 -5.12 -3.72
C TYR A 118 -8.46 -3.79 -3.55
N GLY A 119 -9.21 -2.75 -3.18
CA GLY A 119 -8.68 -1.42 -2.92
C GLY A 119 -9.78 -0.38 -2.73
N ALA A 120 -9.35 0.84 -2.38
CA ALA A 120 -10.22 2.00 -2.23
C ALA A 120 -9.59 3.22 -2.90
N LYS A 121 -10.39 4.00 -3.63
CA LYS A 121 -9.94 5.23 -4.27
C LYS A 121 -11.12 6.11 -4.68
N ASP A 122 -10.97 7.43 -4.48
CA ASP A 122 -11.92 8.46 -4.90
C ASP A 122 -13.34 8.21 -4.38
N GLY A 123 -13.44 7.86 -3.07
CA GLY A 123 -14.71 7.59 -2.39
C GLY A 123 -15.37 6.27 -2.77
N ARG A 124 -14.64 5.34 -3.38
CA ARG A 124 -15.13 4.02 -3.80
C ARG A 124 -14.29 2.89 -3.21
N VAL A 125 -14.96 1.82 -2.82
CA VAL A 125 -14.31 0.58 -2.36
C VAL A 125 -14.68 -0.55 -3.31
N PHE A 126 -13.66 -1.24 -3.81
CA PHE A 126 -13.85 -2.35 -4.75
C PHE A 126 -13.68 -3.66 -4.00
N VAL A 127 -14.71 -4.47 -3.99
CA VAL A 127 -14.77 -5.72 -3.24
C VAL A 127 -15.30 -6.85 -4.12
N GLY A 128 -14.97 -8.06 -3.76
CA GLY A 128 -15.46 -9.26 -4.44
C GLY A 128 -14.99 -10.51 -3.73
N ARG A 129 -14.98 -11.63 -4.44
CA ARG A 129 -14.47 -12.89 -3.94
C ARG A 129 -13.40 -13.44 -4.84
N GLY A 130 -12.24 -13.77 -4.26
CA GLY A 130 -11.11 -14.36 -4.95
C GLY A 130 -11.03 -15.87 -4.81
N GLY A 131 -10.33 -16.53 -5.73
CA GLY A 131 -9.94 -17.93 -5.63
C GLY A 131 -8.69 -18.14 -4.80
N ASN A 132 -8.51 -19.34 -4.28
CA ASN A 132 -7.27 -19.77 -3.64
C ASN A 132 -6.48 -20.68 -4.60
N GLY A 133 -5.33 -20.22 -5.05
CA GLY A 133 -4.47 -20.96 -5.99
C GLY A 133 -5.05 -21.09 -7.41
N SER A 134 -6.29 -20.64 -7.65
CA SER A 134 -6.92 -20.59 -8.97
C SER A 134 -7.76 -19.31 -9.07
N ALA A 135 -7.79 -18.67 -10.24
CA ALA A 135 -8.64 -17.50 -10.43
C ALA A 135 -10.10 -17.95 -10.54
N SER A 136 -10.88 -17.66 -9.53
CA SER A 136 -12.32 -17.80 -9.60
C SER A 136 -12.91 -16.59 -10.35
N ALA A 137 -13.90 -16.84 -11.19
CA ALA A 137 -14.69 -15.77 -11.78
C ALA A 137 -15.78 -15.34 -10.79
N GLY A 138 -15.89 -14.06 -10.56
CA GLY A 138 -16.89 -13.47 -9.67
C GLY A 138 -17.20 -12.03 -10.08
N ARG A 139 -18.25 -11.48 -9.48
CA ARG A 139 -18.58 -10.07 -9.73
C ARG A 139 -17.78 -9.18 -8.79
N VAL A 140 -17.34 -8.06 -9.33
CA VAL A 140 -16.79 -6.96 -8.54
C VAL A 140 -17.94 -6.06 -8.14
N HIS A 141 -17.98 -5.71 -6.87
CA HIS A 141 -18.90 -4.75 -6.29
C HIS A 141 -18.13 -3.45 -6.00
N CYS A 142 -18.65 -2.34 -6.48
CA CYS A 142 -18.19 -1.02 -6.08
C CYS A 142 -19.12 -0.49 -5.02
N LEU A 143 -18.57 -0.16 -3.87
CA LEU A 143 -19.30 0.40 -2.74
C LEU A 143 -18.92 1.86 -2.55
N ASP A 144 -19.88 2.64 -2.10
CA ASP A 144 -19.62 3.98 -1.58
C ASP A 144 -18.78 3.88 -0.30
N ALA A 145 -17.64 4.52 -0.26
CA ALA A 145 -16.68 4.42 0.86
C ALA A 145 -17.24 5.00 2.17
N GLN A 146 -18.21 5.95 2.08
CA GLN A 146 -18.80 6.59 3.23
C GLN A 146 -19.91 5.74 3.86
N THR A 147 -20.72 5.10 3.05
CA THR A 147 -21.96 4.45 3.50
C THR A 147 -21.97 2.94 3.37
N GLY A 148 -21.07 2.36 2.58
CA GLY A 148 -21.07 0.94 2.23
C GLY A 148 -22.16 0.54 1.23
N ALA A 149 -22.94 1.50 0.72
CA ALA A 149 -23.98 1.23 -0.27
C ALA A 149 -23.36 0.78 -1.60
N VAL A 150 -24.01 -0.19 -2.25
CA VAL A 150 -23.57 -0.64 -3.59
C VAL A 150 -23.86 0.45 -4.62
N ILE A 151 -22.81 0.96 -5.27
CA ILE A 151 -22.91 1.90 -6.39
C ILE A 151 -23.23 1.11 -7.66
N TRP A 152 -22.43 0.07 -7.92
CA TRP A 152 -22.65 -0.84 -9.05
C TRP A 152 -22.08 -2.23 -8.77
N VAL A 153 -22.52 -3.20 -9.54
CA VAL A 153 -21.97 -4.55 -9.63
C VAL A 153 -21.53 -4.77 -11.06
N SER A 154 -20.32 -5.31 -11.29
CA SER A 154 -19.80 -5.50 -12.63
C SER A 154 -20.76 -6.37 -13.47
N ALA A 155 -21.01 -5.97 -14.73
CA ALA A 155 -21.83 -6.75 -15.65
C ALA A 155 -21.13 -8.07 -16.01
N ASP A 156 -19.81 -8.01 -16.18
CA ASP A 156 -18.98 -9.17 -16.48
C ASP A 156 -18.49 -9.86 -15.20
N MET A 157 -18.25 -11.17 -15.32
CA MET A 157 -17.50 -11.92 -14.34
C MET A 157 -16.02 -11.58 -14.48
N VAL A 158 -15.38 -11.23 -13.37
CA VAL A 158 -13.96 -10.85 -13.29
C VAL A 158 -13.20 -12.00 -12.61
N ARG A 159 -12.10 -12.41 -13.20
CA ARG A 159 -11.24 -13.43 -12.61
C ARG A 159 -10.26 -12.77 -11.66
N THR A 160 -10.27 -13.22 -10.40
CA THR A 160 -9.38 -12.70 -9.37
C THR A 160 -8.89 -13.83 -8.46
N GLY A 161 -7.67 -13.70 -7.99
CA GLY A 161 -7.14 -14.47 -6.87
C GLY A 161 -7.26 -13.68 -5.57
N ALA A 162 -7.20 -14.39 -4.45
CA ALA A 162 -7.34 -13.77 -3.12
C ALA A 162 -6.17 -12.84 -2.75
N TYR A 163 -5.02 -13.01 -3.41
CA TYR A 163 -3.77 -12.28 -3.09
C TYR A 163 -3.30 -11.38 -4.23
N ASP A 164 -4.06 -11.29 -5.33
CA ASP A 164 -3.57 -10.64 -6.55
C ASP A 164 -3.42 -9.13 -6.37
N GLY A 165 -4.33 -8.50 -5.67
CA GLY A 165 -4.34 -7.04 -5.56
C GLY A 165 -4.71 -6.37 -6.89
N ILE A 166 -4.85 -5.06 -6.85
CA ILE A 166 -5.14 -4.21 -8.00
C ILE A 166 -4.23 -2.99 -7.99
N VAL A 167 -4.14 -2.29 -9.11
CA VAL A 167 -3.64 -0.92 -9.17
C VAL A 167 -4.70 -0.01 -9.76
N PHE A 168 -4.63 1.26 -9.46
CA PHE A 168 -5.56 2.26 -9.98
C PHE A 168 -4.92 3.09 -11.07
N MET A 169 -5.71 3.46 -12.06
CA MET A 169 -5.42 4.57 -12.96
C MET A 169 -5.58 5.91 -12.23
N ASP A 170 -5.11 6.98 -12.85
CA ASP A 170 -5.23 8.33 -12.28
C ASP A 170 -6.68 8.82 -12.25
N ASP A 171 -7.51 8.33 -13.17
CA ASP A 171 -8.96 8.56 -13.23
C ASP A 171 -9.79 7.69 -12.26
N GLY A 172 -9.13 6.86 -11.45
CA GLY A 172 -9.76 5.99 -10.46
C GLY A 172 -10.12 4.59 -10.97
N ASP A 173 -9.97 4.30 -12.26
CA ASP A 173 -10.28 2.98 -12.81
C ASP A 173 -9.37 1.90 -12.20
N PRO A 174 -9.91 0.82 -11.63
CA PRO A 174 -9.13 -0.30 -11.16
C PRO A 174 -8.67 -1.20 -12.31
N ILE A 175 -7.41 -1.65 -12.21
CA ILE A 175 -6.85 -2.68 -13.08
C ILE A 175 -6.64 -3.94 -12.25
N PHE A 176 -7.38 -4.98 -12.60
CA PHE A 176 -7.26 -6.31 -12.04
C PHE A 176 -6.27 -7.13 -12.86
N ALA A 177 -5.46 -7.94 -12.18
CA ALA A 177 -4.62 -8.93 -12.84
C ALA A 177 -4.74 -10.25 -12.12
N SER A 178 -5.18 -11.28 -12.81
CA SER A 178 -5.16 -12.67 -12.35
C SER A 178 -4.16 -13.47 -13.17
N HIS A 179 -4.03 -14.77 -12.90
CA HIS A 179 -3.12 -15.63 -13.68
C HIS A 179 -3.59 -15.86 -15.13
N LEU A 180 -4.83 -15.55 -15.48
CA LEU A 180 -5.40 -15.79 -16.81
C LEU A 180 -5.68 -14.52 -17.58
N GLU A 181 -5.95 -13.41 -16.90
CA GLU A 181 -6.37 -12.18 -17.54
C GLU A 181 -5.94 -10.93 -16.76
N MET A 182 -5.86 -9.82 -17.48
CA MET A 182 -5.88 -8.49 -16.92
C MET A 182 -7.09 -7.75 -17.47
N ARG A 183 -7.68 -6.89 -16.62
CA ARG A 183 -8.88 -6.15 -16.96
C ARG A 183 -8.87 -4.78 -16.30
N ARG A 184 -9.12 -3.73 -17.09
CA ARG A 184 -9.45 -2.40 -16.59
C ARG A 184 -10.98 -2.27 -16.58
N ILE A 185 -11.48 -1.77 -15.46
CA ILE A 185 -12.92 -1.52 -15.25
C ILE A 185 -13.11 -0.02 -15.07
N ASP A 186 -14.09 0.54 -15.75
CA ASP A 186 -14.54 1.91 -15.54
C ASP A 186 -15.09 2.07 -14.13
N ALA A 187 -14.48 2.94 -13.33
CA ALA A 187 -14.82 3.13 -11.92
C ALA A 187 -16.22 3.71 -11.71
N GLN A 188 -16.80 4.38 -12.69
CA GLN A 188 -18.11 5.01 -12.58
C GLN A 188 -19.24 4.03 -12.89
N THR A 189 -19.03 3.12 -13.84
CA THR A 189 -20.10 2.29 -14.41
C THR A 189 -19.94 0.80 -14.16
N GLY A 190 -18.74 0.32 -13.80
CA GLY A 190 -18.42 -1.10 -13.68
C GLY A 190 -18.25 -1.81 -15.02
N ALA A 191 -18.22 -1.08 -16.12
CA ALA A 191 -18.03 -1.65 -17.46
C ALA A 191 -16.55 -2.00 -17.70
N THR A 192 -16.31 -3.08 -18.44
CA THR A 192 -14.96 -3.42 -18.90
C THR A 192 -14.48 -2.41 -19.94
N VAL A 193 -13.41 -1.68 -19.66
CA VAL A 193 -12.73 -0.78 -20.61
C VAL A 193 -11.89 -1.59 -21.58
N TRP A 194 -11.09 -2.51 -21.06
CA TRP A 194 -10.33 -3.50 -21.85
C TRP A 194 -10.12 -4.79 -21.07
N LEU A 195 -9.95 -5.87 -21.80
CA LEU A 195 -9.65 -7.20 -21.30
C LEU A 195 -8.50 -7.79 -22.13
N THR A 196 -7.46 -8.28 -21.46
CA THR A 196 -6.32 -8.91 -22.12
C THR A 196 -6.01 -10.25 -21.44
N SER A 197 -5.82 -11.28 -22.26
CA SER A 197 -5.34 -12.58 -21.76
C SER A 197 -3.88 -12.50 -21.36
N ARG A 198 -3.54 -13.16 -20.26
CA ARG A 198 -2.16 -13.35 -19.81
C ARG A 198 -1.97 -14.78 -19.31
N SER A 199 -0.74 -15.13 -19.00
CA SER A 199 -0.40 -16.42 -18.42
C SER A 199 0.54 -16.22 -17.24
N CYS A 200 0.09 -16.59 -16.05
CA CYS A 200 0.92 -16.71 -14.86
C CYS A 200 0.84 -18.15 -14.34
N SER A 201 1.76 -18.57 -13.48
CA SER A 201 1.83 -19.97 -13.05
C SER A 201 0.70 -20.33 -12.09
N VAL A 202 0.32 -19.43 -11.21
CA VAL A 202 -0.71 -19.65 -10.17
C VAL A 202 -1.41 -18.32 -9.91
N SER A 203 -2.70 -18.37 -9.57
CA SER A 203 -3.38 -17.22 -8.98
C SER A 203 -2.99 -17.07 -7.53
N GLY A 204 -3.04 -15.87 -7.03
CA GLY A 204 -2.85 -15.60 -5.64
C GLY A 204 -1.53 -14.90 -5.34
N ASN A 205 -0.97 -14.15 -6.23
CA ASN A 205 0.08 -13.14 -6.13
C ASN A 205 0.56 -12.77 -7.54
N CYS A 206 -0.38 -12.57 -8.42
CA CYS A 206 -0.12 -12.18 -9.81
C CYS A 206 -0.49 -10.71 -10.04
N GLY A 207 -0.61 -9.91 -8.99
CA GLY A 207 -1.04 -8.53 -9.05
C GLY A 207 -0.10 -7.64 -9.86
N PRO A 208 -0.60 -6.54 -10.38
CA PRO A 208 0.18 -5.63 -11.20
C PRO A 208 0.94 -4.62 -10.34
N ALA A 209 1.99 -4.01 -10.92
CA ALA A 209 2.53 -2.73 -10.52
C ALA A 209 2.43 -1.76 -11.69
N ARG A 210 2.26 -0.46 -11.41
CA ARG A 210 2.04 0.55 -12.45
C ARG A 210 2.94 1.78 -12.23
N ASP A 211 3.60 2.22 -13.30
CA ASP A 211 4.30 3.52 -13.37
C ASP A 211 3.84 4.26 -14.62
N GLY A 212 3.01 5.30 -14.47
CA GLY A 212 2.35 5.99 -15.57
C GLY A 212 1.49 5.05 -16.43
N ASP A 213 1.74 4.97 -17.75
CA ASP A 213 1.07 4.03 -18.66
C ASP A 213 1.70 2.62 -18.64
N ALA A 214 2.75 2.38 -17.88
CA ALA A 214 3.37 1.06 -17.81
C ALA A 214 2.70 0.21 -16.73
N ILE A 215 2.16 -0.94 -17.10
CA ILE A 215 1.79 -2.01 -16.18
C ILE A 215 2.84 -3.10 -16.29
N TYR A 216 3.34 -3.52 -15.14
CA TYR A 216 4.29 -4.63 -15.01
C TYR A 216 3.61 -5.81 -14.34
N VAL A 217 3.70 -6.97 -14.97
CA VAL A 217 3.23 -8.24 -14.42
C VAL A 217 4.23 -9.36 -14.75
N ASP A 218 4.22 -10.39 -13.94
CA ASP A 218 4.93 -11.62 -14.25
C ASP A 218 4.12 -12.49 -15.22
N GLU A 219 4.78 -13.24 -16.06
CA GLU A 219 4.18 -14.22 -16.97
C GLU A 219 5.02 -15.47 -17.07
N VAL A 220 4.37 -16.62 -17.30
CA VAL A 220 5.04 -17.87 -17.64
C VAL A 220 5.69 -17.75 -19.03
N ALA A 221 6.94 -18.18 -19.13
CA ALA A 221 7.67 -18.31 -20.38
C ALA A 221 8.40 -19.66 -20.39
N GLY A 222 8.68 -20.22 -21.56
CA GLY A 222 9.23 -21.56 -21.71
C GLY A 222 10.42 -21.84 -20.78
N GLY A 223 10.21 -22.69 -19.77
CA GLY A 223 11.20 -23.03 -18.76
C GLY A 223 11.39 -22.04 -17.61
N GLY A 224 10.49 -21.04 -17.44
CA GLY A 224 10.59 -20.06 -16.36
C GLY A 224 9.52 -19.00 -16.41
N GLN A 225 9.88 -17.81 -15.97
CA GLN A 225 9.01 -16.64 -15.89
C GLN A 225 9.71 -15.41 -16.44
N ARG A 226 8.93 -14.40 -16.80
CA ARG A 226 9.41 -13.11 -17.29
C ARG A 226 8.54 -12.00 -16.76
N ILE A 227 9.07 -10.80 -16.71
CA ILE A 227 8.28 -9.59 -16.51
C ILE A 227 7.83 -9.09 -17.87
N SER A 228 6.56 -8.77 -17.99
CA SER A 228 5.97 -8.18 -19.19
C SER A 228 5.42 -6.80 -18.89
N ARG A 229 5.64 -5.89 -19.85
CA ARG A 229 5.06 -4.55 -19.85
C ARG A 229 3.83 -4.52 -20.73
N PHE A 230 2.77 -3.95 -20.19
CA PHE A 230 1.53 -3.65 -20.89
C PHE A 230 1.26 -2.15 -20.83
N SER A 231 0.49 -1.64 -21.79
CA SER A 231 -0.08 -0.30 -21.72
C SER A 231 -1.29 -0.31 -20.80
N ALA A 232 -1.32 0.57 -19.81
CA ALA A 232 -2.45 0.75 -18.90
C ALA A 232 -3.67 1.35 -19.64
N THR A 233 -3.41 2.16 -20.65
CA THR A 233 -4.45 2.78 -21.47
C THR A 233 -5.17 1.76 -22.35
N THR A 234 -4.43 0.84 -23.00
CA THR A 234 -4.99 -0.05 -24.04
C THR A 234 -5.05 -1.52 -23.65
N GLY A 235 -4.38 -1.93 -22.57
CA GLY A 235 -4.22 -3.34 -22.19
C GLY A 235 -3.28 -4.13 -23.11
N GLN A 236 -2.64 -3.50 -24.10
CA GLN A 236 -1.77 -4.19 -25.05
C GLN A 236 -0.44 -4.58 -24.40
N ARG A 237 -0.01 -5.85 -24.60
CA ARG A 237 1.37 -6.26 -24.30
C ARG A 237 2.33 -5.59 -25.27
N LEU A 238 3.35 -4.91 -24.73
CA LEU A 238 4.36 -4.20 -25.54
C LEU A 238 5.62 -5.05 -25.72
N TYR A 239 6.20 -5.53 -24.63
CA TYR A 239 7.40 -6.37 -24.63
C TYR A 239 7.57 -7.08 -23.28
N SER A 240 8.57 -7.97 -23.23
CA SER A 240 8.88 -8.74 -22.03
C SER A 240 10.40 -8.79 -21.78
N SER A 241 10.76 -9.07 -20.53
CA SER A 241 12.14 -9.34 -20.14
C SER A 241 12.64 -10.68 -20.69
N GLN A 242 13.91 -10.92 -20.53
CA GLN A 242 14.46 -12.27 -20.62
C GLN A 242 13.76 -13.21 -19.64
N THR A 243 13.73 -14.51 -19.96
CA THR A 243 13.18 -15.53 -19.07
C THR A 243 14.10 -15.73 -17.87
N MET A 244 13.52 -15.65 -16.68
CA MET A 244 14.14 -16.06 -15.43
C MET A 244 13.90 -17.56 -15.24
N PRO A 245 14.94 -18.38 -15.02
CA PRO A 245 14.78 -19.83 -14.91
C PRO A 245 13.98 -20.24 -13.68
N GLY A 246 13.33 -21.41 -13.74
CA GLY A 246 12.57 -22.02 -12.69
C GLY A 246 11.06 -21.80 -12.78
N PHE A 247 10.32 -22.68 -12.16
CA PHE A 247 8.86 -22.78 -12.27
C PHE A 247 8.20 -22.45 -10.94
N LEU A 248 6.98 -21.98 -10.98
CA LEU A 248 6.13 -21.49 -9.90
C LEU A 248 6.58 -20.18 -9.26
N ASN A 249 5.72 -19.20 -9.36
CA ASN A 249 5.84 -17.96 -8.65
C ASN A 249 4.52 -17.55 -8.01
N GLN A 250 4.62 -16.97 -6.83
CA GLN A 250 3.47 -16.46 -6.08
C GLN A 250 3.78 -15.06 -5.52
N ASN A 251 4.53 -14.25 -6.26
CA ASN A 251 4.83 -12.88 -5.89
C ASN A 251 4.58 -11.94 -7.07
N SER A 252 4.07 -10.76 -6.75
CA SER A 252 3.83 -9.71 -7.73
C SER A 252 5.08 -8.84 -7.92
N PRO A 253 5.32 -8.29 -9.10
CA PRO A 253 6.34 -7.27 -9.26
C PRO A 253 5.94 -5.99 -8.50
N PHE A 254 6.93 -5.18 -8.20
CA PHE A 254 6.78 -3.81 -7.71
C PHE A 254 7.77 -2.91 -8.44
N CYS A 255 7.53 -1.62 -8.45
CA CYS A 255 8.38 -0.71 -9.21
C CYS A 255 8.75 0.56 -8.45
N ALA A 256 9.74 1.26 -8.94
CA ALA A 256 10.14 2.57 -8.48
C ALA A 256 10.15 3.56 -9.66
N PRO A 257 10.13 4.86 -9.40
CA PRO A 257 10.13 5.87 -10.44
C PRO A 257 11.27 5.69 -11.44
N GLY A 258 11.01 6.05 -12.68
CA GLY A 258 12.00 5.96 -13.74
C GLY A 258 12.13 4.57 -14.37
N GLY A 259 11.11 3.73 -14.25
CA GLY A 259 11.05 2.43 -14.90
C GLY A 259 11.96 1.37 -14.26
N LEU A 260 12.23 1.47 -12.96
CA LEU A 260 12.87 0.40 -12.19
C LEU A 260 11.81 -0.61 -11.77
N VAL A 261 12.02 -1.88 -12.09
CA VAL A 261 11.07 -2.95 -11.79
C VAL A 261 11.78 -4.04 -11.02
N PHE A 262 11.19 -4.40 -9.88
CA PHE A 262 11.72 -5.42 -8.98
C PHE A 262 10.77 -6.61 -8.96
N TYR A 263 11.36 -7.80 -8.88
CA TYR A 263 10.61 -9.03 -8.89
C TYR A 263 11.25 -10.06 -7.97
N LEU A 264 10.54 -10.34 -6.87
CA LEU A 264 10.98 -11.35 -5.93
C LEU A 264 10.44 -12.71 -6.39
N ARG A 265 11.32 -13.52 -6.94
CA ARG A 265 10.96 -14.82 -7.48
C ARG A 265 11.06 -15.90 -6.41
N THR A 266 9.95 -16.60 -6.19
CA THR A 266 9.86 -17.80 -5.34
C THR A 266 9.76 -19.03 -6.22
N SER A 267 10.44 -20.11 -5.88
CA SER A 267 10.42 -21.35 -6.61
C SER A 267 10.21 -22.58 -5.71
N ASN A 268 9.39 -23.51 -6.18
CA ASN A 268 9.31 -24.84 -5.55
C ASN A 268 10.47 -25.76 -5.95
N GLU A 269 11.38 -25.30 -6.82
CA GLU A 269 12.51 -26.08 -7.31
C GLU A 269 13.74 -25.99 -6.40
N GLY A 270 13.63 -25.22 -5.34
CA GLY A 270 14.67 -25.07 -4.33
C GLY A 270 15.19 -23.63 -4.18
N PRO A 271 15.83 -23.33 -3.07
CA PRO A 271 16.20 -21.94 -2.69
C PRO A 271 17.24 -21.31 -3.64
N SER A 272 17.93 -22.08 -4.46
CA SER A 272 18.87 -21.53 -5.46
C SER A 272 18.19 -20.71 -6.56
N PHE A 273 16.88 -20.90 -6.76
CA PHE A 273 16.07 -20.13 -7.70
C PHE A 273 15.40 -18.92 -7.08
N ASP A 274 15.39 -18.82 -5.76
CA ASP A 274 14.79 -17.72 -5.03
C ASP A 274 15.70 -16.50 -5.09
N LYS A 275 15.26 -15.48 -5.84
CA LYS A 275 16.04 -14.28 -6.09
C LYS A 275 15.17 -13.04 -6.20
N LEU A 276 15.72 -11.93 -5.74
CA LEU A 276 15.26 -10.61 -6.17
C LEU A 276 15.97 -10.23 -7.47
N TYR A 277 15.19 -9.91 -8.48
CA TYR A 277 15.65 -9.38 -9.75
C TYR A 277 15.33 -7.90 -9.84
N ALA A 278 16.25 -7.11 -10.37
CA ALA A 278 16.05 -5.70 -10.68
C ALA A 278 16.24 -5.47 -12.18
N PHE A 279 15.25 -4.89 -12.80
CA PHE A 279 15.23 -4.56 -14.22
C PHE A 279 15.09 -3.04 -14.41
N LYS A 280 15.65 -2.55 -15.49
CA LYS A 280 15.37 -1.24 -16.05
C LYS A 280 14.49 -1.40 -17.28
N ASP A 281 13.32 -0.82 -17.26
CA ASP A 281 12.50 -0.61 -18.43
C ASP A 281 13.12 0.51 -19.28
N THR A 282 13.50 0.21 -20.51
CA THR A 282 14.15 1.14 -21.43
C THR A 282 13.17 1.82 -22.39
N GLY A 283 11.86 1.53 -22.26
CA GLY A 283 10.84 1.99 -23.19
C GLY A 283 10.66 1.10 -24.42
N SER A 284 11.62 0.20 -24.70
CA SER A 284 11.56 -0.75 -25.82
C SER A 284 11.94 -2.18 -25.43
N GLY A 285 12.26 -2.41 -24.16
CA GLY A 285 12.64 -3.71 -23.59
C GLY A 285 13.08 -3.56 -22.16
N PHE A 286 13.54 -4.67 -21.57
CA PHE A 286 14.07 -4.70 -20.21
C PHE A 286 15.57 -5.00 -20.21
N GLN A 287 16.31 -4.22 -19.45
CA GLN A 287 17.69 -4.50 -19.10
C GLN A 287 17.73 -5.09 -17.68
N LEU A 288 18.30 -6.30 -17.53
CA LEU A 288 18.61 -6.81 -16.21
C LEU A 288 19.78 -5.99 -15.63
N LEU A 289 19.54 -5.32 -14.50
CA LEU A 289 20.59 -4.58 -13.80
C LEU A 289 21.39 -5.52 -12.91
N TRP A 290 20.69 -6.26 -12.05
CA TRP A 290 21.30 -7.22 -11.13
C TRP A 290 20.27 -8.25 -10.65
N SER A 291 20.75 -9.31 -10.01
CA SER A 291 19.94 -10.22 -9.22
C SER A 291 20.70 -10.66 -7.97
N ALA A 292 19.99 -10.92 -6.89
CA ALA A 292 20.56 -11.39 -5.63
C ALA A 292 19.76 -12.54 -5.07
N GLN A 293 20.44 -13.51 -4.48
CA GLN A 293 19.81 -14.61 -3.76
C GLN A 293 18.99 -14.04 -2.60
N ALA A 294 17.81 -14.57 -2.39
CA ALA A 294 16.86 -14.11 -1.39
C ALA A 294 16.23 -15.28 -0.64
N TYR A 295 15.86 -15.08 0.61
CA TYR A 295 14.81 -15.88 1.23
C TYR A 295 13.47 -15.33 0.72
N THR A 296 12.58 -16.19 0.30
CA THR A 296 11.28 -15.78 -0.19
C THR A 296 10.22 -16.84 0.05
N GLU A 297 9.02 -16.36 0.32
CA GLU A 297 7.83 -17.19 0.49
C GLU A 297 6.67 -16.58 -0.31
N PRO A 298 5.67 -17.36 -0.69
CA PRO A 298 4.52 -16.85 -1.40
C PRO A 298 3.82 -15.71 -0.64
N GLY A 299 3.50 -14.64 -1.36
CA GLY A 299 2.82 -13.48 -0.78
C GLY A 299 3.72 -12.45 -0.14
N ALA A 300 5.04 -12.65 -0.15
CA ALA A 300 5.98 -11.64 0.33
C ALA A 300 5.88 -10.36 -0.49
N ARG A 301 5.86 -9.22 0.21
CA ARG A 301 5.85 -7.89 -0.40
C ARG A 301 6.94 -7.04 0.21
N HIS A 302 7.87 -6.68 -0.63
CA HIS A 302 8.98 -5.80 -0.28
C HIS A 302 8.71 -4.37 -0.75
N ALA A 303 9.58 -3.45 -0.34
CA ALA A 303 9.37 -2.03 -0.53
C ALA A 303 10.60 -1.33 -1.11
N VAL A 304 10.40 -0.10 -1.55
CA VAL A 304 11.49 0.82 -1.91
C VAL A 304 11.64 1.90 -0.85
N THR A 305 12.87 2.35 -0.61
CA THR A 305 13.13 3.45 0.32
C THR A 305 13.24 4.80 -0.41
N PRO A 306 12.97 5.93 0.28
CA PRO A 306 13.02 7.25 -0.34
C PRO A 306 14.38 7.59 -0.95
N ASP A 307 15.45 7.05 -0.39
CA ASP A 307 16.84 7.31 -0.74
C ASP A 307 17.40 6.38 -1.85
N GLY A 308 16.53 5.64 -2.56
CA GLY A 308 16.93 4.76 -3.65
C GLY A 308 17.37 3.36 -3.20
N GLY A 309 16.89 2.90 -2.06
CA GLY A 309 17.04 1.52 -1.61
C GLY A 309 15.86 0.63 -2.02
N VAL A 310 16.08 -0.67 -2.02
CA VAL A 310 15.06 -1.71 -2.16
C VAL A 310 15.25 -2.77 -1.08
N THR A 311 14.16 -3.18 -0.43
CA THR A 311 14.20 -4.17 0.66
C THR A 311 14.14 -5.59 0.12
N MET A 312 14.76 -6.52 0.82
CA MET A 312 14.64 -7.97 0.62
C MET A 312 15.06 -8.72 1.89
N LEU A 313 14.82 -10.02 1.93
CA LEU A 313 15.45 -10.90 2.93
C LEU A 313 16.66 -11.60 2.30
N SER A 314 17.78 -11.64 3.04
CA SER A 314 18.92 -12.48 2.66
C SER A 314 18.52 -13.97 2.75
N PRO A 315 19.29 -14.90 2.17
CA PRO A 315 19.04 -16.34 2.32
C PRO A 315 18.94 -16.80 3.78
N GLU A 316 19.62 -16.10 4.69
CA GLU A 316 19.61 -16.35 6.13
C GLU A 316 18.42 -15.69 6.85
N GLY A 317 17.55 -15.03 6.08
CA GLY A 317 16.37 -14.34 6.62
C GLY A 317 16.66 -13.04 7.33
N ARG A 318 17.75 -12.35 7.02
CA ARG A 318 18.01 -11.00 7.50
C ARG A 318 17.39 -9.98 6.57
N LEU A 319 16.78 -8.96 7.15
CA LEU A 319 16.27 -7.85 6.35
C LEU A 319 17.45 -7.04 5.80
N GLN A 320 17.44 -6.77 4.49
CA GLN A 320 18.44 -5.98 3.80
C GLN A 320 17.80 -4.80 3.09
N ILE A 321 18.53 -3.70 3.02
CA ILE A 321 18.31 -2.62 2.07
C ILE A 321 19.46 -2.68 1.05
N ARG A 322 19.10 -2.78 -0.22
CA ARG A 322 20.05 -2.78 -1.34
C ARG A 322 19.88 -1.54 -2.19
N ASP A 323 20.96 -1.12 -2.80
CA ASP A 323 20.92 -0.07 -3.81
C ASP A 323 20.10 -0.52 -5.02
N GLN A 324 19.16 0.29 -5.47
CA GLN A 324 18.24 -0.06 -6.57
C GLN A 324 18.94 -0.30 -7.90
N LEU A 325 20.05 0.40 -8.17
CA LEU A 325 20.74 0.34 -9.46
C LEU A 325 21.84 -0.71 -9.50
N THR A 326 22.57 -0.89 -8.40
CA THR A 326 23.74 -1.74 -8.35
C THR A 326 23.53 -3.07 -7.62
N GLY A 327 22.49 -3.18 -6.79
CA GLY A 327 22.24 -4.34 -5.94
C GLY A 327 23.18 -4.45 -4.73
N ALA A 328 24.06 -3.47 -4.50
CA ALA A 328 24.96 -3.47 -3.36
C ALA A 328 24.17 -3.39 -2.04
N VAL A 329 24.56 -4.17 -1.03
CA VAL A 329 23.98 -4.11 0.30
C VAL A 329 24.36 -2.78 0.95
N ARG A 330 23.36 -1.99 1.36
CA ARG A 330 23.52 -0.71 2.04
C ARG A 330 23.34 -0.84 3.54
N ALA A 331 22.41 -1.70 3.96
CA ALA A 331 22.15 -2.01 5.36
C ALA A 331 21.65 -3.45 5.50
N GLU A 332 21.91 -4.07 6.65
CA GLU A 332 21.43 -5.40 7.00
C GLU A 332 21.07 -5.47 8.48
N SER A 333 19.94 -6.12 8.83
CA SER A 333 19.54 -6.31 10.23
C SER A 333 20.52 -7.21 10.99
N ALA A 334 20.72 -6.93 12.28
CA ALA A 334 21.65 -7.67 13.12
C ALA A 334 21.29 -9.17 13.25
N GLY A 335 20.00 -9.51 13.16
CA GLY A 335 19.50 -10.87 13.27
C GLY A 335 18.47 -11.19 12.20
N THR A 336 18.06 -12.48 12.15
CA THR A 336 16.97 -12.94 11.30
C THR A 336 15.65 -12.29 11.73
N VAL A 337 14.83 -11.98 10.72
CA VAL A 337 13.46 -11.48 10.92
C VAL A 337 12.42 -12.57 10.59
N LEU A 338 12.85 -13.79 10.29
CA LEU A 338 11.94 -14.89 10.01
C LEU A 338 11.11 -15.26 11.23
N SER A 339 9.93 -15.79 10.99
CA SER A 339 9.11 -16.40 12.03
C SER A 339 9.79 -17.63 12.57
N PRO A 340 9.90 -17.79 13.91
CA PRO A 340 10.47 -18.99 14.50
C PRO A 340 9.61 -20.25 14.32
N THR A 341 8.36 -20.10 13.89
CA THR A 341 7.37 -21.17 13.81
C THR A 341 7.03 -21.62 12.39
N GLY A 342 7.82 -21.24 11.38
CA GLY A 342 7.69 -21.72 10.00
C GLY A 342 7.53 -20.62 8.98
N PHE A 343 6.57 -20.77 8.09
CA PHE A 343 6.33 -19.94 6.91
C PHE A 343 6.31 -18.44 7.20
N THR A 344 7.15 -17.69 6.53
CA THR A 344 7.25 -16.23 6.68
C THR A 344 6.95 -15.52 5.37
N SER A 345 5.76 -14.92 5.28
CA SER A 345 5.36 -14.07 4.16
C SER A 345 5.60 -12.61 4.55
N SER A 346 6.81 -12.13 4.37
CA SER A 346 7.21 -10.78 4.76
C SER A 346 6.39 -9.71 4.04
N MET A 347 5.89 -8.75 4.80
CA MET A 347 5.29 -7.53 4.27
C MET A 347 5.99 -6.32 4.85
N VAL A 348 6.35 -5.38 4.00
CA VAL A 348 7.12 -4.19 4.37
C VAL A 348 6.37 -2.95 3.92
N ALA A 349 6.19 -2.00 4.85
CA ALA A 349 5.86 -0.61 4.52
C ALA A 349 7.05 0.29 4.87
N VAL A 350 7.22 1.36 4.11
CA VAL A 350 8.28 2.35 4.30
C VAL A 350 7.67 3.74 4.37
N ASP A 351 8.03 4.50 5.39
CA ASP A 351 7.57 5.87 5.59
C ASP A 351 8.45 6.92 4.89
N ALA A 352 8.04 8.18 4.98
CA ALA A 352 8.75 9.30 4.36
C ALA A 352 10.19 9.49 4.87
N LEU A 353 10.47 9.07 6.12
CA LEU A 353 11.81 9.12 6.73
C LEU A 353 12.67 7.89 6.39
N GLY A 354 12.13 6.93 5.62
CA GLY A 354 12.82 5.68 5.30
C GLY A 354 12.81 4.66 6.44
N ARG A 355 11.98 4.82 7.46
CA ARG A 355 11.76 3.81 8.48
C ARG A 355 10.91 2.69 7.90
N LEU A 356 11.23 1.45 8.28
CA LEU A 356 10.57 0.26 7.76
C LEU A 356 9.69 -0.36 8.83
N TYR A 357 8.48 -0.74 8.44
CA TYR A 357 7.56 -1.52 9.25
C TYR A 357 7.40 -2.89 8.60
N HIS A 358 7.87 -3.91 9.29
CA HIS A 358 7.95 -5.27 8.76
C HIS A 358 7.15 -6.23 9.64
N ASN A 359 6.27 -7.02 9.03
CA ASN A 359 5.69 -8.16 9.70
C ASN A 359 6.46 -9.45 9.35
N ASN A 360 6.71 -10.28 10.34
CA ASN A 360 7.30 -11.59 10.17
C ASN A 360 6.22 -12.69 10.17
N SER A 361 5.16 -12.47 9.43
CA SER A 361 4.03 -13.40 9.33
C SER A 361 4.41 -14.87 9.56
N ASN A 362 3.64 -15.59 10.37
CA ASN A 362 3.85 -17.02 10.59
C ASN A 362 2.92 -17.91 9.75
N GLY A 363 2.45 -17.41 8.63
CA GLY A 363 1.55 -18.11 7.72
C GLY A 363 0.07 -18.03 8.10
N ALA A 364 -0.78 -18.80 7.43
CA ALA A 364 -2.23 -18.76 7.57
C ALA A 364 -2.78 -19.32 8.91
N GLY A 365 -1.91 -19.70 9.84
CA GLY A 365 -2.29 -20.55 10.97
C GLY A 365 -2.53 -19.88 12.31
N GLY A 366 -2.49 -18.56 12.43
CA GLY A 366 -2.95 -17.85 13.62
C GLY A 366 -2.03 -17.89 14.85
N GLY A 367 -0.74 -18.17 14.72
CA GLY A 367 0.23 -18.05 15.81
C GLY A 367 0.67 -16.60 16.07
N PRO A 368 1.48 -16.35 17.09
CA PRO A 368 2.03 -15.01 17.34
C PRO A 368 2.97 -14.60 16.20
N ALA A 369 2.83 -13.39 15.74
CA ALA A 369 3.73 -12.75 14.80
C ALA A 369 4.13 -11.36 15.32
N ASP A 370 5.31 -10.90 14.95
CA ASP A 370 5.81 -9.60 15.35
C ASP A 370 5.67 -8.61 14.20
N LEU A 371 5.16 -7.45 14.52
CA LEU A 371 5.34 -6.24 13.74
C LEU A 371 6.55 -5.50 14.31
N ARG A 372 7.56 -5.25 13.49
CA ARG A 372 8.80 -4.58 13.92
C ARG A 372 9.02 -3.32 13.10
N ALA A 373 9.39 -2.26 13.79
CA ALA A 373 9.82 -1.03 13.15
C ALA A 373 11.34 -0.90 13.20
N PHE A 374 11.91 -0.59 12.04
CA PHE A 374 13.34 -0.45 11.84
C PHE A 374 13.68 0.98 11.43
N ALA A 375 14.74 1.52 11.98
CA ALA A 375 15.40 2.71 11.45
C ALA A 375 15.93 2.44 10.02
N PRO A 376 16.27 3.48 9.24
CA PRO A 376 16.92 3.29 7.92
C PRO A 376 18.22 2.49 7.99
N THR A 377 18.87 2.42 9.15
CA THR A 377 20.05 1.59 9.43
C THR A 377 19.73 0.12 9.70
N LEU A 378 18.45 -0.24 9.75
CA LEU A 378 17.92 -1.55 10.12
C LEU A 378 18.14 -1.96 11.58
N GLU A 379 18.33 -1.00 12.46
CA GLU A 379 18.18 -1.18 13.90
C GLU A 379 16.70 -1.18 14.27
N VAL A 380 16.26 -2.15 15.07
CA VAL A 380 14.90 -2.19 15.61
C VAL A 380 14.72 -1.11 16.65
N PHE A 381 13.75 -0.21 16.48
CA PHE A 381 13.45 0.81 17.48
C PHE A 381 12.15 0.55 18.25
N TRP A 382 11.23 -0.26 17.71
CA TRP A 382 10.13 -0.84 18.47
C TRP A 382 9.61 -2.14 17.83
N SER A 383 8.88 -2.92 18.62
CA SER A 383 8.16 -4.11 18.13
C SER A 383 6.85 -4.29 18.90
N ALA A 384 5.88 -4.94 18.24
CA ALA A 384 4.60 -5.31 18.83
C ALA A 384 4.23 -6.73 18.39
N SER A 385 3.61 -7.49 19.29
CA SER A 385 3.12 -8.84 18.98
C SER A 385 1.65 -8.77 18.64
N ILE A 386 1.26 -9.38 17.50
CA ILE A 386 -0.12 -9.37 16.99
C ILE A 386 -0.51 -10.81 16.67
N THR A 387 -1.58 -11.28 17.32
CA THR A 387 -2.04 -12.65 17.14
C THR A 387 -2.59 -12.87 15.73
N GLY A 388 -2.01 -13.86 15.03
CA GLY A 388 -2.46 -14.24 13.71
C GLY A 388 -2.18 -13.22 12.61
N LEU A 389 -1.21 -12.34 12.79
CA LEU A 389 -0.75 -11.45 11.74
C LEU A 389 -0.12 -12.28 10.61
N SER A 390 -0.84 -12.42 9.52
CA SER A 390 -0.41 -13.10 8.30
C SER A 390 -0.13 -12.07 7.20
N GLN A 391 -1.14 -11.71 6.44
CA GLN A 391 -1.04 -10.69 5.40
C GLN A 391 -1.85 -9.42 5.76
N GLY A 392 -2.08 -9.22 7.04
CA GLY A 392 -2.93 -8.16 7.59
C GLY A 392 -2.28 -6.79 7.75
N GLY A 393 -1.20 -6.54 7.10
CA GLY A 393 -0.48 -5.27 7.18
C GLY A 393 1.02 -5.52 7.30
N PRO A 394 1.83 -4.47 7.42
CA PRO A 394 1.46 -3.08 7.74
C PRO A 394 0.79 -2.33 6.60
N ALA A 395 -0.17 -1.47 6.93
CA ALA A 395 -0.75 -0.48 6.02
C ALA A 395 -0.59 0.91 6.66
N LEU A 396 0.07 1.81 5.96
CA LEU A 396 0.47 3.12 6.47
C LEU A 396 -0.34 4.24 5.79
N SER A 397 -1.23 4.86 6.55
CA SER A 397 -2.11 5.92 6.05
C SER A 397 -1.42 7.27 5.91
N ALA A 398 -2.09 8.21 5.27
CA ALA A 398 -1.61 9.57 5.06
C ALA A 398 -1.42 10.37 6.37
N ASP A 399 -2.19 10.06 7.42
CA ASP A 399 -2.05 10.69 8.75
C ASP A 399 -0.92 10.07 9.61
N GLY A 400 -0.14 9.16 9.05
CA GLY A 400 0.91 8.44 9.76
C GLY A 400 0.41 7.26 10.61
N SER A 401 -0.88 6.92 10.57
CA SER A 401 -1.40 5.74 11.24
C SER A 401 -0.91 4.46 10.58
N LEU A 402 -0.42 3.54 11.38
CA LEU A 402 -0.07 2.19 10.94
C LEU A 402 -1.12 1.20 11.43
N ILE A 403 -1.79 0.54 10.49
CA ILE A 403 -2.80 -0.48 10.80
C ILE A 403 -2.21 -1.86 10.57
N ALA A 404 -2.41 -2.72 11.55
CA ALA A 404 -2.13 -4.15 11.44
C ALA A 404 -3.36 -4.96 11.86
N ALA A 405 -3.78 -5.87 10.99
CA ALA A 405 -4.98 -6.68 11.16
C ALA A 405 -4.59 -8.15 11.33
N GLY A 406 -4.53 -8.64 12.55
CA GLY A 406 -4.37 -10.07 12.86
C GLY A 406 -5.65 -10.86 12.63
N THR A 407 -5.61 -12.18 12.86
CA THR A 407 -6.82 -13.03 12.79
C THR A 407 -7.76 -12.84 13.98
N VAL A 408 -7.29 -12.28 15.06
CA VAL A 408 -8.06 -12.06 16.30
C VAL A 408 -8.37 -10.59 16.51
N ASP A 409 -7.38 -9.73 16.36
CA ASP A 409 -7.44 -8.31 16.66
C ASP A 409 -6.97 -7.45 15.49
N VAL A 410 -7.41 -6.20 15.50
CA VAL A 410 -6.93 -5.14 14.62
C VAL A 410 -6.40 -4.04 15.52
N GLN A 411 -5.20 -3.56 15.23
CA GLN A 411 -4.53 -2.53 16.04
C GLN A 411 -4.12 -1.34 15.16
N ARG A 412 -4.27 -0.16 15.72
CA ARG A 412 -3.71 1.07 15.18
C ARG A 412 -2.57 1.54 16.05
N PHE A 413 -1.43 1.71 15.43
CA PHE A 413 -0.26 2.38 15.99
C PHE A 413 -0.21 3.79 15.43
N TRP A 414 -0.06 4.75 16.31
CA TRP A 414 0.07 6.14 15.92
C TRP A 414 0.78 6.93 17.01
N THR A 415 1.67 7.76 16.61
CA THR A 415 2.30 8.76 17.46
C THR A 415 2.19 10.10 16.75
N PRO A 416 1.93 11.18 17.47
CA PRO A 416 1.98 12.49 16.85
C PRO A 416 3.29 12.65 16.09
N PRO A 417 3.28 13.15 14.85
CA PRO A 417 4.51 13.51 14.18
C PRO A 417 5.27 14.53 15.04
N PRO A 418 6.60 14.57 14.99
CA PRO A 418 7.34 15.63 15.67
C PRO A 418 6.86 16.96 15.11
N CYS A 419 6.44 17.87 16.00
CA CYS A 419 6.04 19.22 15.59
C CYS A 419 7.21 19.89 14.87
N SER A 420 7.00 20.36 13.66
CA SER A 420 7.91 21.33 13.06
C SER A 420 7.70 22.68 13.74
N GLU A 421 8.69 23.56 13.69
CA GLU A 421 8.56 24.90 14.30
C GLU A 421 7.34 25.67 13.79
N ALA A 422 6.93 25.43 12.54
CA ALA A 422 5.78 26.07 11.90
C ALA A 422 4.45 25.31 12.08
N ASP A 423 4.48 24.06 12.52
CA ASP A 423 3.32 23.21 12.85
C ASP A 423 2.90 23.49 14.30
N LEU A 424 2.12 24.53 14.49
CA LEU A 424 1.79 25.06 15.82
C LEU A 424 0.77 24.23 16.58
N ASN A 425 -0.01 23.43 15.87
CA ASN A 425 -1.01 22.52 16.47
C ASN A 425 -0.50 21.08 16.57
N CYS A 426 0.70 20.79 16.00
CA CYS A 426 1.34 19.46 16.03
C CYS A 426 0.51 18.36 15.36
N ASP A 427 -0.21 18.66 14.30
CA ASP A 427 -0.98 17.66 13.56
C ASP A 427 -0.17 17.03 12.39
N GLY A 428 1.04 17.53 12.14
CA GLY A 428 1.99 17.06 11.14
C GLY A 428 1.85 17.74 9.78
N VAL A 429 1.02 18.76 9.67
CA VAL A 429 0.81 19.53 8.44
C VAL A 429 0.79 21.01 8.77
N VAL A 430 1.64 21.82 8.13
CA VAL A 430 1.56 23.26 8.26
C VAL A 430 0.47 23.80 7.34
N ASP A 431 -0.68 24.18 7.92
CA ASP A 431 -1.84 24.62 7.13
C ASP A 431 -2.59 25.84 7.72
N GLY A 432 -3.85 26.00 7.32
CA GLY A 432 -4.69 27.09 7.79
C GLY A 432 -4.99 27.09 9.30
N ALA A 433 -4.87 25.94 9.97
CA ALA A 433 -5.05 25.82 11.42
C ALA A 433 -3.87 26.46 12.15
N ASP A 434 -2.63 26.22 11.68
CA ASP A 434 -1.42 26.84 12.22
C ASP A 434 -1.39 28.33 11.97
N LEU A 435 -1.80 28.75 10.78
CA LEU A 435 -1.99 30.16 10.49
C LEU A 435 -2.99 30.80 11.45
N GLY A 436 -4.10 30.11 11.74
CA GLY A 436 -5.08 30.57 12.73
C GLY A 436 -4.49 30.66 14.14
N ALA A 437 -3.69 29.67 14.55
CA ALA A 437 -2.97 29.68 15.83
C ALA A 437 -1.98 30.85 15.91
N MET A 438 -1.18 31.06 14.87
CA MET A 438 -0.24 32.18 14.79
C MET A 438 -0.97 33.54 14.86
N LEU A 439 -2.02 33.73 14.10
CA LEU A 439 -2.80 34.97 14.09
C LEU A 439 -3.46 35.26 15.44
N SER A 440 -3.81 34.24 16.19
CA SER A 440 -4.37 34.38 17.55
C SER A 440 -3.33 34.82 18.60
N ALA A 441 -2.05 34.58 18.32
CA ALA A 441 -0.92 34.97 19.15
C ALA A 441 -0.23 36.26 18.69
N TRP A 442 -0.81 36.99 17.73
CA TRP A 442 -0.20 38.16 17.11
C TRP A 442 0.13 39.27 18.08
N GLY A 443 1.38 39.76 18.06
CA GLY A 443 1.88 40.85 18.93
C GLY A 443 2.99 40.36 19.87
N PRO A 444 3.19 41.01 21.03
CA PRO A 444 4.19 40.59 22.00
C PRO A 444 3.91 39.19 22.54
N CYS A 445 4.85 38.25 22.34
CA CYS A 445 4.65 36.83 22.67
C CYS A 445 5.97 36.17 23.08
N PRO A 446 6.63 36.61 24.14
CA PRO A 446 7.93 36.08 24.52
C PRO A 446 7.86 34.63 24.88
N GLY A 447 8.56 33.77 24.13
CA GLY A 447 8.67 32.33 24.37
C GLY A 447 7.41 31.54 23.99
N CYS A 448 6.53 32.07 23.14
CA CYS A 448 5.44 31.28 22.60
C CYS A 448 5.84 30.58 21.31
N ALA A 449 5.20 29.45 21.04
CA ALA A 449 5.49 28.61 19.88
C ALA A 449 5.27 29.30 18.51
N ALA A 450 4.47 30.37 18.48
CA ALA A 450 4.19 31.11 17.26
C ALA A 450 5.25 32.19 16.93
N ASP A 451 6.19 32.48 17.85
CA ASP A 451 7.37 33.31 17.66
C ASP A 451 8.47 32.44 17.05
N LEU A 452 8.45 32.31 15.73
CA LEU A 452 9.31 31.38 15.01
C LEU A 452 10.74 31.88 14.84
N ASN A 453 10.97 33.21 15.05
CA ASN A 453 12.27 33.84 14.93
C ASN A 453 12.90 34.19 16.28
N ASP A 454 12.23 33.90 17.42
CA ASP A 454 12.65 34.15 18.79
C ASP A 454 12.91 35.64 19.11
N ASP A 455 12.19 36.57 18.48
CA ASP A 455 12.35 37.99 18.73
C ASP A 455 11.40 38.56 19.80
N ALA A 456 10.64 37.67 20.47
CA ALA A 456 9.63 37.93 21.49
C ALA A 456 8.35 38.61 20.94
N ARG A 457 8.08 38.49 19.66
CA ARG A 457 6.89 38.99 19.00
C ARG A 457 6.45 38.06 17.91
N VAL A 458 5.14 37.90 17.72
CA VAL A 458 4.57 37.28 16.53
C VAL A 458 4.17 38.38 15.56
N ASP A 459 4.83 38.44 14.40
CA ASP A 459 4.56 39.46 13.39
C ASP A 459 4.76 38.92 11.95
N GLY A 460 5.00 39.84 11.00
CA GLY A 460 5.13 39.46 9.59
C GLY A 460 6.38 38.64 9.26
N ALA A 461 7.39 38.61 10.13
CA ALA A 461 8.57 37.79 9.93
C ALA A 461 8.24 36.31 10.22
N ASP A 462 7.52 36.05 11.32
CA ASP A 462 7.05 34.68 11.69
C ASP A 462 6.05 34.15 10.67
N LEU A 463 5.13 35.02 10.24
CA LEU A 463 4.19 34.67 9.17
C LEU A 463 4.94 34.28 7.89
N GLY A 464 6.01 34.98 7.56
CA GLY A 464 6.86 34.62 6.42
C GLY A 464 7.49 33.25 6.56
N GLN A 465 7.97 32.87 7.77
CA GLN A 465 8.52 31.55 8.03
C GLN A 465 7.45 30.48 7.94
N LEU A 466 6.29 30.67 8.58
CA LEU A 466 5.17 29.74 8.50
C LEU A 466 4.74 29.50 7.04
N LEU A 467 4.61 30.57 6.24
CA LEU A 467 4.21 30.45 4.84
C LEU A 467 5.26 29.75 3.96
N THR A 468 6.55 29.76 4.33
CA THR A 468 7.57 28.96 3.61
C THR A 468 7.45 27.46 3.87
N ALA A 469 6.87 27.09 4.99
CA ALA A 469 6.60 25.70 5.38
C ALA A 469 5.17 25.26 5.04
N PHE A 470 4.36 26.11 4.43
CA PHE A 470 2.94 25.85 4.20
C PHE A 470 2.72 24.68 3.22
N GLY A 471 1.98 23.65 3.65
CA GLY A 471 1.73 22.43 2.87
C GLY A 471 2.84 21.39 2.98
N THR A 472 3.75 21.52 3.97
CA THR A 472 4.78 20.51 4.27
C THR A 472 4.38 19.64 5.44
#